data_3ee3e9437134c82e6350b76c31e16780
#
_entry.id   3ee3e9437134c82e6350b76c31e16780
#
_cell.length_a   1.000
_cell.length_b   1.000
_cell.length_c   1.000
_cell.angle_alpha   90.00
_cell.angle_beta   90.00
_cell.angle_gamma   90.00
#
_symmetry.space_group_name_H-M   'P 1'
#
loop_
_entity.id
_entity.type
_entity.pdbx_description
1 polymer ?
#
loop_
_entity_poly.entity_id
_entity_poly.type
_entity_poly.pdbx_seq_one_letter_code
_entity_poly.pdbx_strand_id
1 'polypeptide(L)'
;MLQYLFHCKKTFFCIKKENIDITILEQIFRNNKERYSFNMKHRLSKQFITILIFLSLIISPLLSGRAEEFKFMKEEMEKSHKNFFNTISKEECEKVYERLSSGIDDISYTDYYFTLSSYLALSNDSHTSLEANDIYSYFLYYPLQLNYIGDKVYVVSGLKDYKDIMGKEITAINGVSIKEIEEKASYVVPHDNTVYLRLWLNNQLNNTSFLSFINVAESDKDPVTLTFSDGKKLSISPTLSQDIDRSNLISAFSSYSPYIYQGYYRAIEIKDEVLLISYNTCSDNPSYPMKNFTSDLKKALSKKKYSKIIVDLRYNGGGNSAVLDPLIKLLKKEKCEKYALIGENTFSSAILNAVSLKDDANFTLVGTPTGGSINHYGELKSFTLPDTGWEVYYSSKFFKLSNKYDGSIIPDVIIEKDAESYFSGIDNEIEYCLNNK
;
A
#
# COMPACT_ATOMS: atom_id res chain seq x y z
N MET A 1 5.85 -15.46 13.52
CA MET A 1 6.81 -14.57 14.15
C MET A 1 7.63 -15.41 15.15
N LEU A 2 8.93 -15.55 14.99
CA LEU A 2 9.86 -16.49 15.63
C LEU A 2 10.08 -17.79 14.84
N GLN A 3 10.91 -17.67 13.77
CA GLN A 3 11.79 -18.74 13.30
C GLN A 3 12.54 -18.27 12.05
N TYR A 4 13.47 -17.32 12.21
CA TYR A 4 14.60 -17.11 11.31
C TYR A 4 15.68 -16.29 12.05
N LEU A 5 16.20 -16.89 13.12
CA LEU A 5 17.45 -16.48 13.76
C LEU A 5 18.21 -17.76 14.07
N PHE A 6 19.05 -18.16 13.12
CA PHE A 6 20.27 -18.96 13.34
C PHE A 6 20.85 -19.29 11.96
N HIS A 7 21.79 -18.53 11.52
CA HIS A 7 23.03 -18.84 10.83
C HIS A 7 23.55 -17.64 10.06
N CYS A 8 24.30 -16.81 10.73
CA CYS A 8 25.51 -16.22 10.17
C CYS A 8 26.26 -15.48 11.28
N LYS A 9 27.12 -16.21 12.00
CA LYS A 9 28.25 -15.60 12.70
C LYS A 9 29.29 -15.24 11.65
N LYS A 10 29.32 -13.98 11.25
CA LYS A 10 30.52 -13.25 10.80
C LYS A 10 30.22 -11.76 10.90
N THR A 11 30.85 -11.18 11.89
CA THR A 11 31.22 -9.77 12.10
C THR A 11 30.76 -8.81 11.01
N PHE A 12 29.65 -8.14 11.24
CA PHE A 12 29.34 -6.88 10.59
C PHE A 12 29.49 -5.77 11.63
N PHE A 13 30.47 -4.90 11.41
CA PHE A 13 30.58 -3.62 12.08
C PHE A 13 29.37 -2.78 11.70
N CYS A 14 28.52 -2.49 12.66
CA CYS A 14 27.48 -1.50 12.56
C CYS A 14 28.15 -0.11 12.57
N ILE A 15 28.34 0.50 11.43
CA ILE A 15 28.77 1.90 11.33
C ILE A 15 27.54 2.74 11.52
N LYS A 16 27.31 3.25 12.74
CA LYS A 16 26.36 4.33 12.98
C LYS A 16 26.82 5.55 12.19
N LYS A 17 25.93 6.11 11.39
CA LYS A 17 26.05 7.38 10.70
C LYS A 17 25.99 8.49 11.76
N GLU A 18 27.12 8.81 12.36
CA GLU A 18 27.47 10.08 13.01
C GLU A 18 28.81 9.92 13.72
N ASN A 19 29.77 10.74 13.29
CA ASN A 19 31.11 10.88 13.87
C ASN A 19 32.05 9.67 13.69
N ILE A 20 32.69 9.60 12.52
CA ILE A 20 33.99 8.92 12.43
C ILE A 20 34.90 9.73 13.33
N ASP A 21 35.17 9.19 14.52
CA ASP A 21 36.06 9.83 15.48
C ASP A 21 37.48 9.72 14.92
N ILE A 22 37.96 10.86 14.39
CA ILE A 22 39.32 11.01 13.84
C ILE A 22 40.37 10.58 14.87
N THR A 23 40.04 10.64 16.16
CA THR A 23 40.90 10.17 17.27
C THR A 23 41.18 8.67 17.22
N ILE A 24 40.27 7.83 16.74
CA ILE A 24 40.50 6.39 16.59
C ILE A 24 41.48 6.12 15.45
N LEU A 25 41.40 6.84 14.36
CA LEU A 25 42.36 6.76 13.26
C LEU A 25 43.73 7.25 13.67
N GLU A 26 43.83 8.33 14.45
CA GLU A 26 45.09 8.83 14.99
C GLU A 26 45.70 7.88 16.01
N GLN A 27 44.91 7.18 16.83
CA GLN A 27 45.40 6.19 17.79
C GLN A 27 45.93 4.94 17.13
N ILE A 28 45.32 4.48 16.04
CA ILE A 28 45.83 3.39 15.18
C ILE A 28 47.15 3.82 14.51
N PHE A 29 47.27 5.07 14.12
CA PHE A 29 48.51 5.61 13.54
C PHE A 29 49.63 5.74 14.55
N ARG A 30 49.39 6.11 15.81
CA ARG A 30 50.39 6.22 16.86
C ARG A 30 50.94 4.88 17.30
N ASN A 31 50.11 3.86 17.45
CA ASN A 31 50.55 2.52 17.91
C ASN A 31 51.35 1.73 16.89
N ASN A 32 51.30 2.11 15.61
CA ASN A 32 52.10 1.47 14.55
C ASN A 32 53.42 2.19 14.23
N LYS A 33 53.71 3.35 14.86
CA LYS A 33 54.89 4.15 14.59
C LYS A 33 56.19 3.57 15.22
N GLU A 34 56.04 2.69 16.19
CA GLU A 34 57.22 2.17 16.96
C GLU A 34 57.75 0.78 16.50
N ARG A 35 57.16 0.16 15.48
CA ARG A 35 57.51 -1.24 15.15
C ARG A 35 58.16 -1.53 13.81
N TYR A 36 58.34 -0.55 12.90
CA TYR A 36 58.92 -0.87 11.59
C TYR A 36 59.96 0.14 11.12
N SER A 37 61.13 -0.40 10.90
CA SER A 37 62.37 0.24 10.45
C SER A 37 62.30 0.74 8.99
N PHE A 38 63.15 1.69 8.69
CA PHE A 38 63.27 2.67 7.62
C PHE A 38 63.13 2.24 6.13
N ASN A 39 63.08 0.96 5.80
CA ASN A 39 63.11 0.53 4.38
C ASN A 39 61.75 0.15 3.75
N MET A 40 60.62 0.27 4.48
CA MET A 40 59.29 -0.07 3.97
C MET A 40 58.43 1.16 3.60
N LYS A 41 58.87 2.36 3.89
CA LYS A 41 58.07 3.59 3.74
C LYS A 41 57.59 3.91 2.31
N HIS A 42 58.36 3.53 1.28
CA HIS A 42 58.01 3.85 -0.11
C HIS A 42 57.08 2.83 -0.78
N ARG A 43 57.05 1.58 -0.33
CA ARG A 43 56.14 0.55 -0.89
C ARG A 43 54.76 0.56 -0.23
N LEU A 44 54.74 0.80 1.09
CA LEU A 44 53.49 0.91 1.85
C LEU A 44 52.71 2.17 1.49
N SER A 45 53.40 3.30 1.20
CA SER A 45 52.67 4.53 0.77
C SER A 45 51.96 4.38 -0.56
N LYS A 46 52.52 3.67 -1.54
CA LYS A 46 51.87 3.41 -2.81
C LYS A 46 50.71 2.42 -2.68
N GLN A 47 50.84 1.37 -1.90
CA GLN A 47 49.76 0.41 -1.63
C GLN A 47 48.63 1.04 -0.79
N PHE A 48 48.97 1.89 0.19
CA PHE A 48 47.98 2.61 0.97
C PHE A 48 47.24 3.67 0.14
N ILE A 49 47.94 4.37 -0.74
CA ILE A 49 47.32 5.30 -1.70
C ILE A 49 46.45 4.56 -2.70
N THR A 50 46.89 3.38 -3.17
CA THR A 50 46.11 2.52 -4.07
C THR A 50 44.86 1.96 -3.36
N ILE A 51 44.97 1.56 -2.10
CA ILE A 51 43.84 1.11 -1.27
C ILE A 51 42.88 2.26 -0.96
N LEU A 52 43.37 3.47 -0.68
CA LEU A 52 42.54 4.67 -0.49
C LEU A 52 41.85 5.10 -1.78
N ILE A 53 42.52 5.00 -2.94
CA ILE A 53 41.93 5.25 -4.25
C ILE A 53 40.92 4.15 -4.60
N PHE A 54 41.19 2.88 -4.29
CA PHE A 54 40.24 1.78 -4.46
C PHE A 54 39.04 1.92 -3.50
N LEU A 55 39.26 2.29 -2.24
CA LEU A 55 38.20 2.61 -1.28
C LEU A 55 37.42 3.85 -1.72
N SER A 56 38.08 4.90 -2.23
CA SER A 56 37.35 6.06 -2.77
C SER A 56 36.57 5.75 -4.05
N LEU A 57 37.07 4.84 -4.90
CA LEU A 57 36.39 4.36 -6.10
C LEU A 57 35.24 3.38 -5.78
N ILE A 58 35.27 2.73 -4.60
CA ILE A 58 34.20 1.86 -4.11
C ILE A 58 33.18 2.67 -3.26
N ILE A 59 33.63 3.75 -2.61
CA ILE A 59 32.79 4.60 -1.74
C ILE A 59 32.18 5.77 -2.52
N SER A 60 32.77 6.21 -3.64
CA SER A 60 32.20 7.28 -4.44
C SER A 60 30.87 6.97 -5.16
N PRO A 61 30.48 5.70 -5.42
CA PRO A 61 29.11 5.37 -5.76
C PRO A 61 28.14 5.34 -4.55
N LEU A 62 28.68 5.39 -3.30
CA LEU A 62 27.92 5.23 -2.04
C LEU A 62 27.51 6.55 -1.39
N LEU A 63 27.81 7.68 -2.02
CA LEU A 63 27.43 9.02 -1.59
C LEU A 63 27.01 9.85 -2.83
N SER A 64 26.11 9.30 -3.63
CA SER A 64 25.37 10.13 -4.56
C SER A 64 24.41 10.98 -3.72
N GLY A 65 24.32 12.30 -3.96
CA GLY A 65 23.34 13.13 -3.30
C GLY A 65 21.92 12.74 -3.71
N ARG A 66 20.91 13.24 -3.02
CA ARG A 66 19.49 12.97 -3.35
C ARG A 66 19.16 13.27 -4.81
N ALA A 67 19.78 14.29 -5.40
CA ALA A 67 19.63 14.62 -6.82
C ALA A 67 20.08 13.48 -7.74
N GLU A 68 21.21 12.84 -7.45
CA GLU A 68 21.72 11.70 -8.23
C GLU A 68 20.87 10.44 -8.05
N GLU A 69 20.41 10.18 -6.82
CA GLU A 69 19.50 9.06 -6.53
C GLU A 69 18.15 9.25 -7.24
N PHE A 70 17.59 10.45 -7.22
CA PHE A 70 16.35 10.76 -7.94
C PHE A 70 16.52 10.60 -9.45
N LYS A 71 17.65 11.05 -10.00
CA LYS A 71 17.98 10.83 -11.42
C LYS A 71 18.05 9.34 -11.75
N PHE A 72 18.71 8.55 -10.90
CA PHE A 72 18.77 7.08 -11.06
C PHE A 72 17.35 6.47 -11.05
N MET A 73 16.50 6.86 -10.10
CA MET A 73 15.11 6.39 -10.03
C MET A 73 14.34 6.72 -11.31
N LYS A 74 14.45 7.97 -11.79
CA LYS A 74 13.84 8.41 -13.06
C LYS A 74 14.26 7.52 -14.22
N GLU A 75 15.56 7.37 -14.42
CA GLU A 75 16.12 6.61 -15.56
C GLU A 75 15.69 5.13 -15.51
N GLU A 76 15.73 4.50 -14.34
CA GLU A 76 15.29 3.10 -14.19
C GLU A 76 13.78 2.94 -14.37
N MET A 77 12.95 3.87 -13.90
CA MET A 77 11.50 3.84 -14.11
C MET A 77 11.14 3.99 -15.58
N GLU A 78 11.69 4.99 -16.27
CA GLU A 78 11.42 5.25 -17.68
C GLU A 78 11.83 4.06 -18.58
N LYS A 79 12.91 3.36 -18.22
CA LYS A 79 13.43 2.19 -18.93
C LYS A 79 12.65 0.91 -18.62
N SER A 80 12.23 0.71 -17.36
CA SER A 80 11.83 -0.60 -16.86
C SER A 80 10.32 -0.76 -16.74
N HIS A 81 9.57 0.31 -16.44
CA HIS A 81 8.11 0.27 -16.40
C HIS A 81 7.55 -0.05 -17.80
N LYS A 82 6.50 -0.87 -17.85
CA LYS A 82 5.91 -1.37 -19.12
C LYS A 82 5.55 -0.25 -20.12
N ASN A 83 5.06 0.87 -19.60
CA ASN A 83 4.77 2.07 -20.39
C ASN A 83 4.63 3.28 -19.46
N PHE A 84 5.75 3.85 -19.02
CA PHE A 84 5.78 4.98 -18.08
C PHE A 84 5.03 6.21 -18.63
N PHE A 85 5.13 6.44 -19.94
CA PHE A 85 4.52 7.58 -20.63
C PHE A 85 3.12 7.28 -21.16
N ASN A 86 2.29 6.55 -20.41
CA ASN A 86 0.96 6.13 -20.91
C ASN A 86 -0.08 7.27 -20.93
N THR A 87 0.03 8.24 -20.03
CA THR A 87 -0.90 9.37 -19.88
C THR A 87 -0.24 10.74 -19.98
N ILE A 88 1.09 10.78 -20.01
CA ILE A 88 1.88 12.02 -20.01
C ILE A 88 3.01 11.92 -21.05
N SER A 89 3.32 13.01 -21.75
CA SER A 89 4.44 13.02 -22.70
C SER A 89 5.79 13.03 -21.98
N LYS A 90 6.84 12.59 -22.69
CA LYS A 90 8.19 12.61 -22.16
C LYS A 90 8.67 14.03 -21.83
N GLU A 91 8.29 15.01 -22.63
CA GLU A 91 8.62 16.43 -22.43
C GLU A 91 7.96 17.00 -21.18
N GLU A 92 6.73 16.59 -20.89
CA GLU A 92 6.02 16.99 -19.68
C GLU A 92 6.62 16.31 -18.44
N CYS A 93 6.96 15.02 -18.52
CA CYS A 93 7.68 14.31 -17.47
C CYS A 93 9.01 15.00 -17.13
N GLU A 94 9.78 15.45 -18.14
CA GLU A 94 11.04 16.15 -17.90
C GLU A 94 10.83 17.47 -17.17
N LYS A 95 9.83 18.26 -17.54
CA LYS A 95 9.48 19.51 -16.83
C LYS A 95 9.07 19.25 -15.37
N VAL A 96 8.35 18.16 -15.11
CA VAL A 96 8.00 17.77 -13.75
C VAL A 96 9.26 17.35 -12.98
N TYR A 97 10.13 16.55 -13.60
CA TYR A 97 11.40 16.15 -13.00
C TYR A 97 12.28 17.35 -12.64
N GLU A 98 12.49 18.29 -13.56
CA GLU A 98 13.27 19.50 -13.32
C GLU A 98 12.72 20.30 -12.13
N ARG A 99 11.38 20.46 -12.05
CA ARG A 99 10.72 21.14 -10.95
C ARG A 99 10.93 20.42 -9.61
N LEU A 100 10.75 19.10 -9.57
CA LEU A 100 10.89 18.28 -8.37
C LEU A 100 12.35 18.16 -7.91
N SER A 101 13.31 18.22 -8.84
CA SER A 101 14.75 18.17 -8.54
C SER A 101 15.27 19.46 -7.94
N SER A 102 14.55 20.57 -8.13
CA SER A 102 15.01 21.88 -7.65
C SER A 102 15.04 21.93 -6.13
N GLY A 103 16.25 22.05 -5.55
CA GLY A 103 16.46 22.11 -4.09
C GLY A 103 16.28 20.80 -3.37
N ILE A 104 16.29 19.66 -4.07
CA ILE A 104 15.99 18.33 -3.50
C ILE A 104 16.98 17.90 -2.40
N ASP A 105 18.20 18.38 -2.42
CA ASP A 105 19.21 18.09 -1.39
C ASP A 105 18.93 18.80 -0.06
N ASP A 106 18.13 19.89 -0.07
CA ASP A 106 17.85 20.75 1.09
C ASP A 106 16.50 20.46 1.77
N ILE A 107 15.63 19.65 1.16
CA ILE A 107 14.31 19.31 1.71
C ILE A 107 14.39 18.30 2.87
N SER A 108 13.31 18.17 3.65
CA SER A 108 13.22 17.17 4.73
C SER A 108 13.29 15.73 4.18
N TYR A 109 13.54 14.76 5.06
CA TYR A 109 13.57 13.34 4.66
C TYR A 109 12.18 12.83 4.25
N THR A 110 11.14 13.35 4.91
CA THR A 110 9.74 13.04 4.57
C THR A 110 9.32 13.69 3.25
N ASP A 111 9.73 14.93 3.00
CA ASP A 111 9.45 15.61 1.73
C ASP A 111 10.17 14.92 0.56
N TYR A 112 11.39 14.41 0.80
CA TYR A 112 12.12 13.64 -0.20
C TYR A 112 11.32 12.39 -0.62
N TYR A 113 10.76 11.63 0.36
CA TYR A 113 9.90 10.48 0.07
C TYR A 113 8.70 10.86 -0.79
N PHE A 114 7.97 11.91 -0.43
CA PHE A 114 6.80 12.33 -1.20
C PHE A 114 7.17 12.94 -2.56
N THR A 115 8.35 13.56 -2.68
CA THR A 115 8.88 14.05 -3.96
C THR A 115 9.14 12.90 -4.94
N LEU A 116 9.79 11.83 -4.49
CA LEU A 116 9.98 10.63 -5.30
C LEU A 116 8.64 9.97 -5.67
N SER A 117 7.73 9.85 -4.70
CA SER A 117 6.38 9.33 -4.93
C SER A 117 5.60 10.16 -5.97
N SER A 118 5.75 11.49 -5.94
CA SER A 118 5.12 12.40 -6.93
C SER A 118 5.61 12.14 -8.35
N TYR A 119 6.88 11.80 -8.53
CA TYR A 119 7.37 11.40 -9.85
C TYR A 119 6.82 10.04 -10.28
N LEU A 120 6.75 9.07 -9.35
CA LEU A 120 6.17 7.76 -9.63
C LEU A 120 4.67 7.84 -9.98
N ALA A 121 3.95 8.83 -9.44
CA ALA A 121 2.53 9.07 -9.75
C ALA A 121 2.29 9.36 -11.25
N LEU A 122 3.29 9.86 -11.99
CA LEU A 122 3.22 10.07 -13.43
C LEU A 122 3.02 8.76 -14.22
N SER A 123 3.32 7.61 -13.63
CA SER A 123 3.09 6.30 -14.24
C SER A 123 1.61 5.97 -14.43
N ASN A 124 0.70 6.64 -13.73
CA ASN A 124 -0.73 6.32 -13.70
C ASN A 124 -0.97 4.80 -13.52
N ASP A 125 -0.31 4.23 -12.52
CA ASP A 125 -0.29 2.80 -12.23
C ASP A 125 -0.39 2.53 -10.73
N SER A 126 -1.49 1.96 -10.29
CA SER A 126 -1.74 1.61 -8.87
C SER A 126 -0.82 0.51 -8.33
N HIS A 127 -0.08 -0.18 -9.18
CA HIS A 127 0.91 -1.17 -8.76
C HIS A 127 2.32 -0.58 -8.60
N THR A 128 2.55 0.64 -9.10
CA THR A 128 3.81 1.35 -8.89
C THR A 128 3.83 1.93 -7.47
N SER A 129 4.93 1.72 -6.73
CA SER A 129 5.05 2.22 -5.35
C SER A 129 6.50 2.41 -4.93
N LEU A 130 6.70 3.24 -3.92
CA LEU A 130 7.96 3.42 -3.20
C LEU A 130 7.82 2.81 -1.79
N GLU A 131 8.57 1.76 -1.49
CA GLU A 131 8.63 1.17 -0.16
C GLU A 131 9.88 1.63 0.59
N ALA A 132 9.68 2.31 1.70
CA ALA A 132 10.69 2.89 2.56
C ALA A 132 10.38 2.50 4.01
N ASN A 133 10.89 1.38 4.49
CA ASN A 133 10.53 0.83 5.80
C ASN A 133 10.90 1.74 6.98
N ASP A 134 11.92 2.58 6.82
CA ASP A 134 12.41 3.49 7.85
C ASP A 134 11.61 4.80 7.93
N ILE A 135 10.96 5.23 6.82
CA ILE A 135 10.27 6.53 6.73
C ILE A 135 9.15 6.68 7.76
N TYR A 136 8.49 5.58 8.12
CA TYR A 136 7.39 5.59 9.07
C TYR A 136 7.79 6.08 10.47
N SER A 137 9.07 6.00 10.83
CA SER A 137 9.61 6.52 12.09
C SER A 137 9.78 8.04 12.09
N TYR A 138 9.75 8.68 10.92
CA TYR A 138 9.89 10.13 10.74
C TYR A 138 8.55 10.83 10.54
N PHE A 139 7.51 10.10 10.12
CA PHE A 139 6.19 10.68 9.93
C PHE A 139 5.53 11.07 11.25
N LEU A 140 4.87 12.22 11.21
CA LEU A 140 4.02 12.70 12.30
C LEU A 140 2.54 12.43 11.99
N TYR A 141 1.80 12.00 13.01
CA TYR A 141 0.39 11.65 12.90
C TYR A 141 -0.41 12.31 14.01
N TYR A 142 -1.62 12.76 13.73
CA TYR A 142 -2.56 12.97 14.82
C TYR A 142 -3.28 11.63 15.14
N PRO A 143 -3.60 11.38 16.45
CA PRO A 143 -3.94 10.03 16.92
C PRO A 143 -5.39 9.62 16.61
N LEU A 144 -5.80 9.79 15.37
CA LEU A 144 -7.09 9.34 14.83
C LEU A 144 -6.85 8.55 13.56
N GLN A 145 -7.76 7.62 13.25
CA GLN A 145 -7.85 6.97 11.95
C GLN A 145 -9.07 7.50 11.21
N LEU A 146 -8.88 7.92 9.98
CA LEU A 146 -9.92 8.44 9.10
C LEU A 146 -10.08 7.52 7.91
N ASN A 147 -11.34 7.13 7.59
CA ASN A 147 -11.60 6.30 6.43
C ASN A 147 -12.75 6.85 5.59
N TYR A 148 -12.64 6.67 4.30
CA TYR A 148 -13.78 6.79 3.41
C TYR A 148 -14.80 5.69 3.70
N ILE A 149 -16.06 6.08 3.81
CA ILE A 149 -17.24 5.20 3.80
C ILE A 149 -18.17 5.79 2.72
N GLY A 150 -18.27 5.13 1.59
CA GLY A 150 -18.81 5.74 0.39
C GLY A 150 -17.96 6.94 -0.08
N ASP A 151 -18.60 8.08 -0.29
CA ASP A 151 -17.92 9.32 -0.73
C ASP A 151 -17.50 10.26 0.41
N LYS A 152 -17.71 9.85 1.67
CA LYS A 152 -17.49 10.67 2.84
C LYS A 152 -16.44 10.10 3.75
N VAL A 153 -15.73 10.96 4.49
CA VAL A 153 -14.67 10.58 5.43
C VAL A 153 -15.19 10.63 6.86
N TYR A 154 -14.92 9.56 7.62
CA TYR A 154 -15.36 9.43 9.01
C TYR A 154 -14.19 9.13 9.93
N VAL A 155 -14.32 9.50 11.21
CA VAL A 155 -13.40 9.08 12.27
C VAL A 155 -13.77 7.64 12.66
N VAL A 156 -12.92 6.68 12.30
CA VAL A 156 -13.19 5.25 12.55
C VAL A 156 -12.54 4.72 13.83
N SER A 157 -11.45 5.33 14.26
CA SER A 157 -10.81 5.02 15.55
C SER A 157 -9.90 6.16 16.01
N GLY A 158 -9.50 6.14 17.28
CA GLY A 158 -8.59 7.13 17.86
C GLY A 158 -8.38 6.91 19.35
N LEU A 159 -7.62 7.81 19.99
CA LEU A 159 -7.46 7.77 21.45
C LEU A 159 -8.78 8.04 22.16
N LYS A 160 -8.96 7.45 23.33
CA LYS A 160 -10.17 7.57 24.19
C LYS A 160 -10.56 9.02 24.50
N ASP A 161 -9.59 9.93 24.51
CA ASP A 161 -9.81 11.37 24.73
C ASP A 161 -10.69 11.99 23.61
N TYR A 162 -10.74 11.36 22.46
CA TYR A 162 -11.53 11.78 21.31
C TYR A 162 -12.83 10.97 21.13
N LYS A 163 -13.33 10.31 22.18
CA LYS A 163 -14.54 9.44 22.13
C LYS A 163 -15.77 10.13 21.53
N ASP A 164 -15.93 11.43 21.78
CA ASP A 164 -17.12 12.19 21.37
C ASP A 164 -17.19 12.49 19.86
N ILE A 165 -16.12 12.21 19.13
CA ILE A 165 -16.05 12.38 17.68
C ILE A 165 -15.99 11.05 16.91
N MET A 166 -15.99 9.91 17.59
CA MET A 166 -16.03 8.62 16.92
C MET A 166 -17.29 8.49 16.05
N GLY A 167 -17.11 8.04 14.83
CA GLY A 167 -18.18 7.88 13.84
C GLY A 167 -18.66 9.19 13.20
N LYS A 168 -18.06 10.35 13.51
CA LYS A 168 -18.46 11.61 12.87
C LYS A 168 -17.79 11.79 11.51
N GLU A 169 -18.58 12.39 10.61
CA GLU A 169 -18.14 12.80 9.27
C GLU A 169 -17.26 14.05 9.35
N ILE A 170 -16.11 14.01 8.65
CA ILE A 170 -15.18 15.13 8.47
C ILE A 170 -15.36 15.70 7.07
N THR A 171 -15.49 17.00 6.95
CA THR A 171 -15.68 17.71 5.70
C THR A 171 -14.44 18.49 5.25
N ALA A 172 -13.58 18.89 6.20
CA ALA A 172 -12.34 19.62 5.89
C ALA A 172 -11.27 19.41 6.94
N ILE A 173 -9.99 19.56 6.53
CA ILE A 173 -8.80 19.63 7.38
C ILE A 173 -8.12 20.98 7.12
N ASN A 174 -7.86 21.76 8.17
CA ASN A 174 -7.32 23.13 8.09
C ASN A 174 -8.10 24.05 7.12
N GLY A 175 -9.41 23.83 6.99
CA GLY A 175 -10.25 24.60 6.07
C GLY A 175 -10.19 24.12 4.60
N VAL A 176 -9.30 23.21 4.26
CA VAL A 176 -9.24 22.57 2.93
C VAL A 176 -10.23 21.40 2.89
N SER A 177 -11.11 21.38 1.91
CA SER A 177 -12.13 20.33 1.78
C SER A 177 -11.51 18.97 1.50
N ILE A 178 -12.18 17.89 1.93
CA ILE A 178 -11.72 16.51 1.66
C ILE A 178 -11.55 16.28 0.15
N LYS A 179 -12.43 16.84 -0.67
CA LYS A 179 -12.33 16.75 -2.14
C LYS A 179 -11.07 17.44 -2.67
N GLU A 180 -10.72 18.61 -2.17
CA GLU A 180 -9.50 19.31 -2.57
C GLU A 180 -8.24 18.55 -2.10
N ILE A 181 -8.28 17.91 -0.91
CA ILE A 181 -7.21 17.05 -0.43
C ILE A 181 -7.04 15.84 -1.36
N GLU A 182 -8.14 15.21 -1.81
CA GLU A 182 -8.13 14.13 -2.79
C GLU A 182 -7.48 14.58 -4.12
N GLU A 183 -7.84 15.77 -4.61
CA GLU A 183 -7.25 16.36 -5.82
C GLU A 183 -5.74 16.60 -5.65
N LYS A 184 -5.29 17.17 -4.52
CA LYS A 184 -3.86 17.37 -4.22
C LYS A 184 -3.11 16.04 -4.10
N ALA A 185 -3.69 15.03 -3.45
CA ALA A 185 -3.12 13.71 -3.27
C ALA A 185 -2.89 12.99 -4.61
N SER A 186 -3.73 13.25 -5.61
CA SER A 186 -3.62 12.61 -6.93
C SER A 186 -2.28 12.90 -7.65
N TYR A 187 -1.59 13.98 -7.28
CA TYR A 187 -0.27 14.31 -7.82
C TYR A 187 0.90 13.67 -7.07
N VAL A 188 0.62 12.98 -5.96
CA VAL A 188 1.65 12.38 -5.09
C VAL A 188 1.57 10.86 -5.09
N VAL A 189 0.37 10.33 -5.30
CA VAL A 189 0.09 8.90 -5.17
C VAL A 189 0.01 8.24 -6.53
N PRO A 190 0.85 7.23 -6.84
CA PRO A 190 0.66 6.40 -8.02
C PRO A 190 -0.71 5.72 -7.97
N HIS A 191 -1.57 5.98 -8.93
CA HIS A 191 -2.91 5.40 -9.02
C HIS A 191 -3.45 5.47 -10.45
N ASP A 192 -4.35 4.58 -10.79
CA ASP A 192 -5.04 4.52 -12.08
C ASP A 192 -6.56 4.73 -11.96
N ASN A 193 -7.06 4.86 -10.72
CA ASN A 193 -8.46 5.17 -10.45
C ASN A 193 -8.66 5.82 -9.06
N THR A 194 -9.79 6.52 -8.89
CA THR A 194 -10.11 7.25 -7.66
C THR A 194 -10.38 6.33 -6.46
N VAL A 195 -10.87 5.11 -6.68
CA VAL A 195 -11.15 4.16 -5.58
C VAL A 195 -9.84 3.76 -4.90
N TYR A 196 -8.80 3.46 -5.68
CA TYR A 196 -7.49 3.17 -5.14
C TYR A 196 -6.86 4.37 -4.42
N LEU A 197 -7.00 5.57 -4.98
CA LEU A 197 -6.52 6.80 -4.35
C LEU A 197 -7.16 7.01 -2.97
N ARG A 198 -8.47 6.83 -2.84
CA ARG A 198 -9.22 6.94 -1.58
C ARG A 198 -8.80 5.85 -0.57
N LEU A 199 -8.58 4.61 -1.05
CA LEU A 199 -8.07 3.53 -0.21
C LEU A 199 -6.68 3.87 0.36
N TRP A 200 -5.82 4.48 -0.44
CA TRP A 200 -4.52 4.96 0.00
C TRP A 200 -4.67 6.11 1.02
N LEU A 201 -5.55 7.07 0.75
CA LEU A 201 -5.83 8.20 1.63
C LEU A 201 -6.34 7.77 3.01
N ASN A 202 -7.04 6.65 3.15
CA ASN A 202 -7.44 6.11 4.46
C ASN A 202 -6.25 5.94 5.42
N ASN A 203 -5.03 5.78 4.91
CA ASN A 203 -3.81 5.65 5.69
C ASN A 203 -2.99 6.95 5.78
N GLN A 204 -3.41 8.03 5.12
CA GLN A 204 -2.63 9.25 5.04
C GLN A 204 -3.35 10.51 5.51
N LEU A 205 -4.68 10.47 5.62
CA LEU A 205 -5.43 11.65 6.07
C LEU A 205 -5.07 12.10 7.49
N ASN A 206 -4.50 11.23 8.31
CA ASN A 206 -3.99 11.56 9.63
C ASN A 206 -2.46 11.78 9.68
N ASN A 207 -1.76 11.67 8.55
CA ASN A 207 -0.32 11.91 8.44
C ASN A 207 -0.06 13.40 8.20
N THR A 208 0.41 14.13 9.21
CA THR A 208 0.65 15.57 9.08
C THR A 208 1.85 15.90 8.20
N SER A 209 2.85 15.01 8.09
CA SER A 209 3.94 15.17 7.13
C SER A 209 3.43 15.13 5.69
N PHE A 210 2.47 14.25 5.38
CA PHE A 210 1.79 14.23 4.08
C PHE A 210 0.95 15.49 3.86
N LEU A 211 0.14 15.89 4.86
CA LEU A 211 -0.70 17.09 4.77
C LEU A 211 0.12 18.37 4.57
N SER A 212 1.29 18.47 5.20
CA SER A 212 2.23 19.58 4.98
C SER A 212 2.79 19.56 3.57
N PHE A 213 3.23 18.40 3.07
CA PHE A 213 3.78 18.26 1.72
C PHE A 213 2.79 18.70 0.63
N ILE A 214 1.50 18.39 0.78
CA ILE A 214 0.45 18.81 -0.16
C ILE A 214 -0.15 20.19 0.15
N ASN A 215 0.48 20.97 1.00
CA ASN A 215 0.04 22.31 1.40
C ASN A 215 -1.41 22.35 1.96
N VAL A 216 -1.73 21.43 2.85
CA VAL A 216 -2.94 21.41 3.70
C VAL A 216 -2.60 21.85 5.12
N ALA A 217 -1.34 21.67 5.56
CA ALA A 217 -0.78 22.21 6.78
C ALA A 217 0.44 23.07 6.45
N GLU A 218 0.74 24.11 7.25
CA GLU A 218 1.94 24.94 7.06
C GLU A 218 3.21 24.19 7.48
N SER A 219 3.09 23.36 8.51
CA SER A 219 4.16 22.48 9.00
C SER A 219 3.57 21.16 9.48
N ASP A 220 4.34 20.09 9.40
CA ASP A 220 3.97 18.77 9.91
C ASP A 220 3.89 18.71 11.45
N LYS A 221 4.45 19.71 12.14
CA LYS A 221 4.47 19.84 13.61
C LYS A 221 3.32 20.65 14.17
N ASP A 222 2.61 21.39 13.32
CA ASP A 222 1.52 22.25 13.76
C ASP A 222 0.24 21.45 14.01
N PRO A 223 -0.60 21.88 14.96
CA PRO A 223 -1.91 21.28 15.15
C PRO A 223 -2.77 21.38 13.90
N VAL A 224 -3.47 20.30 13.54
CA VAL A 224 -4.46 20.32 12.47
C VAL A 224 -5.84 20.59 13.02
N THR A 225 -6.65 21.33 12.28
CA THR A 225 -8.06 21.62 12.62
C THR A 225 -8.99 20.80 11.74
N LEU A 226 -9.68 19.84 12.35
CA LEU A 226 -10.73 19.06 11.70
C LEU A 226 -12.04 19.83 11.74
N THR A 227 -12.76 19.88 10.62
CA THR A 227 -14.12 20.42 10.53
C THR A 227 -15.09 19.28 10.27
N PHE A 228 -16.11 19.15 11.12
CA PHE A 228 -17.14 18.12 11.03
C PHE A 228 -18.37 18.60 10.23
N SER A 229 -19.20 17.65 9.78
CA SER A 229 -20.43 17.96 9.02
C SER A 229 -21.46 18.80 9.83
N ASP A 230 -21.40 18.75 11.16
CA ASP A 230 -22.21 19.61 12.05
C ASP A 230 -21.64 21.02 12.25
N GLY A 231 -20.56 21.38 11.55
CA GLY A 231 -19.86 22.66 11.62
C GLY A 231 -18.91 22.81 12.81
N LYS A 232 -18.85 21.86 13.71
CA LYS A 232 -17.89 21.88 14.83
C LYS A 232 -16.48 21.73 14.30
N LYS A 233 -15.53 22.27 15.09
CA LYS A 233 -14.10 22.18 14.80
C LYS A 233 -13.36 21.62 15.99
N LEU A 234 -12.30 20.86 15.72
CA LEU A 234 -11.41 20.29 16.71
C LEU A 234 -9.95 20.45 16.25
N SER A 235 -9.13 21.06 17.09
CA SER A 235 -7.68 21.15 16.84
C SER A 235 -6.96 20.01 17.55
N ILE A 236 -6.08 19.31 16.83
CA ILE A 236 -5.35 18.14 17.32
C ILE A 236 -3.88 18.30 16.97
N SER A 237 -3.01 18.14 17.98
CA SER A 237 -1.55 18.16 17.79
C SER A 237 -1.05 16.82 17.26
N PRO A 238 -0.08 16.84 16.33
CA PRO A 238 0.56 15.62 15.84
C PRO A 238 1.59 15.10 16.85
N THR A 239 1.93 13.81 16.69
CA THR A 239 2.97 13.12 17.44
C THR A 239 3.60 12.03 16.57
N LEU A 240 4.74 11.51 16.96
CA LEU A 240 5.33 10.35 16.30
C LEU A 240 4.47 9.09 16.53
N SER A 241 4.38 8.23 15.53
CA SER A 241 3.59 6.99 15.61
C SER A 241 3.95 6.10 16.81
N GLN A 242 5.22 6.10 17.21
CA GLN A 242 5.73 5.34 18.35
C GLN A 242 5.29 5.90 19.70
N ASP A 243 4.92 7.18 19.77
CA ASP A 243 4.51 7.87 21.00
C ASP A 243 2.99 7.83 21.20
N ILE A 244 2.23 7.27 20.24
CA ILE A 244 0.79 7.04 20.37
C ILE A 244 0.55 5.85 21.31
N ASP A 245 -0.10 6.10 22.45
CA ASP A 245 -0.50 5.04 23.37
C ASP A 245 -1.62 4.17 22.79
N ARG A 246 -1.22 3.11 22.12
CA ARG A 246 -2.14 2.18 21.46
C ARG A 246 -3.04 1.40 22.42
N SER A 247 -2.72 1.37 23.73
CA SER A 247 -3.58 0.73 24.74
C SER A 247 -4.86 1.53 25.03
N ASN A 248 -4.86 2.81 24.69
CA ASN A 248 -5.97 3.75 24.84
C ASN A 248 -6.77 3.98 23.55
N LEU A 249 -6.52 3.18 22.49
CA LEU A 249 -7.30 3.27 21.26
C LEU A 249 -8.72 2.72 21.45
N ILE A 250 -9.68 3.46 20.93
CA ILE A 250 -11.08 3.05 20.83
C ILE A 250 -11.54 3.09 19.37
N SER A 251 -12.59 2.38 19.06
CA SER A 251 -13.18 2.30 17.72
C SER A 251 -14.60 2.86 17.72
N ALA A 252 -15.00 3.41 16.56
CA ALA A 252 -16.39 3.77 16.29
C ALA A 252 -17.30 2.56 16.05
N PHE A 253 -16.72 1.38 15.79
CA PHE A 253 -17.50 0.17 15.54
C PHE A 253 -18.14 -0.36 16.82
N SER A 254 -19.46 -0.50 16.82
CA SER A 254 -20.20 -1.19 17.89
C SER A 254 -20.20 -2.71 17.68
N SER A 255 -20.06 -3.16 16.44
CA SER A 255 -19.92 -4.56 16.03
C SER A 255 -19.16 -4.64 14.70
N TYR A 256 -18.71 -5.85 14.36
CA TYR A 256 -18.12 -6.17 13.07
C TYR A 256 -18.99 -7.21 12.36
N SER A 257 -19.01 -7.16 11.02
CA SER A 257 -19.71 -8.18 10.23
C SER A 257 -19.24 -9.59 10.64
N PRO A 258 -20.16 -10.52 10.96
CA PRO A 258 -19.82 -11.89 11.34
C PRO A 258 -19.22 -12.69 10.18
N TYR A 259 -19.29 -12.16 8.97
CA TYR A 259 -18.83 -12.80 7.75
C TYR A 259 -17.38 -12.49 7.42
N ILE A 260 -16.74 -11.51 8.09
CA ILE A 260 -15.32 -11.20 7.95
C ILE A 260 -14.48 -12.43 8.32
N TYR A 261 -13.51 -12.73 7.47
CA TYR A 261 -12.57 -13.84 7.65
C TYR A 261 -11.14 -13.38 7.41
N GLN A 262 -10.23 -13.76 8.31
CA GLN A 262 -8.82 -13.36 8.26
C GLN A 262 -7.90 -14.53 7.84
N GLY A 263 -8.27 -15.28 6.81
CA GLY A 263 -7.47 -16.39 6.30
C GLY A 263 -7.47 -16.39 4.78
N TYR A 264 -6.83 -17.39 4.18
CA TYR A 264 -6.73 -17.50 2.73
C TYR A 264 -8.11 -17.68 2.07
N TYR A 265 -8.81 -18.75 2.44
CA TYR A 265 -10.15 -19.06 1.96
C TYR A 265 -10.88 -20.01 2.91
N ARG A 266 -12.19 -19.92 2.92
CA ARG A 266 -13.10 -20.84 3.64
C ARG A 266 -14.44 -20.95 2.91
N ALA A 267 -15.21 -22.00 3.22
CA ALA A 267 -16.61 -22.13 2.84
C ALA A 267 -17.44 -22.40 4.08
N ILE A 268 -18.51 -21.63 4.28
CA ILE A 268 -19.45 -21.79 5.40
C ILE A 268 -20.88 -21.63 4.90
N GLU A 269 -21.80 -22.37 5.47
CA GLU A 269 -23.23 -22.10 5.31
C GLU A 269 -23.64 -20.99 6.28
N ILE A 270 -24.17 -19.90 5.76
CA ILE A 270 -24.53 -18.70 6.55
C ILE A 270 -26.03 -18.59 6.82
N LYS A 271 -26.85 -19.29 6.03
CA LYS A 271 -28.30 -19.43 6.15
C LYS A 271 -28.66 -20.75 5.43
N ASP A 272 -29.83 -21.32 5.72
CA ASP A 272 -30.30 -22.52 5.01
C ASP A 272 -30.11 -22.39 3.50
N GLU A 273 -29.40 -23.34 2.92
CA GLU A 273 -29.08 -23.45 1.48
C GLU A 273 -28.29 -22.25 0.90
N VAL A 274 -27.63 -21.42 1.73
CA VAL A 274 -26.76 -20.33 1.27
C VAL A 274 -25.33 -20.56 1.69
N LEU A 275 -24.47 -20.77 0.70
CA LEU A 275 -23.04 -21.00 0.89
C LEU A 275 -22.24 -19.74 0.65
N LEU A 276 -21.48 -19.30 1.66
CA LEU A 276 -20.49 -18.22 1.53
C LEU A 276 -19.10 -18.82 1.40
N ILE A 277 -18.37 -18.42 0.37
CA ILE A 277 -16.97 -18.76 0.13
C ILE A 277 -16.16 -17.46 0.25
N SER A 278 -15.43 -17.30 1.35
CA SER A 278 -14.47 -16.19 1.48
C SER A 278 -13.18 -16.55 0.74
N TYR A 279 -12.65 -15.64 -0.09
CA TYR A 279 -11.39 -15.80 -0.84
C TYR A 279 -10.59 -14.51 -0.76
N ASN A 280 -9.70 -14.39 0.22
CA ASN A 280 -9.07 -13.14 0.62
C ASN A 280 -7.67 -12.89 0.03
N THR A 281 -7.11 -13.86 -0.66
CA THR A 281 -5.82 -13.70 -1.35
C THR A 281 -5.70 -14.69 -2.48
N CYS A 282 -5.15 -14.28 -3.59
CA CYS A 282 -4.80 -15.14 -4.72
C CYS A 282 -3.49 -15.89 -4.47
N SER A 283 -3.37 -16.48 -3.27
CA SER A 283 -2.25 -17.31 -2.85
C SER A 283 -2.75 -18.67 -2.37
N ASP A 284 -1.98 -19.71 -2.65
CA ASP A 284 -2.32 -21.04 -2.17
C ASP A 284 -1.97 -21.17 -0.67
N ASN A 285 -2.87 -21.71 0.13
CA ASN A 285 -2.60 -21.97 1.53
C ASN A 285 -1.63 -23.16 1.66
N PRO A 286 -0.42 -22.97 2.21
CA PRO A 286 0.58 -24.04 2.31
C PRO A 286 0.09 -25.27 3.09
N SER A 287 -0.78 -25.08 4.08
CA SER A 287 -1.31 -26.14 4.95
C SER A 287 -2.57 -26.80 4.37
N TYR A 288 -3.29 -26.10 3.51
CA TYR A 288 -4.55 -26.60 2.91
C TYR A 288 -4.72 -26.01 1.50
N PRO A 289 -4.01 -26.57 0.49
CA PRO A 289 -4.02 -26.03 -0.87
C PRO A 289 -5.41 -25.95 -1.51
N MET A 290 -5.63 -24.99 -2.40
CA MET A 290 -6.90 -24.77 -3.12
C MET A 290 -7.42 -26.03 -3.79
N LYS A 291 -6.54 -26.88 -4.29
CA LYS A 291 -6.90 -28.19 -4.84
C LYS A 291 -7.63 -29.07 -3.82
N ASN A 292 -7.16 -29.11 -2.57
CA ASN A 292 -7.79 -29.89 -1.50
C ASN A 292 -9.10 -29.25 -1.08
N PHE A 293 -9.11 -27.93 -0.88
CA PHE A 293 -10.32 -27.15 -0.59
C PHE A 293 -11.41 -27.42 -1.63
N THR A 294 -11.09 -27.29 -2.92
CA THR A 294 -12.04 -27.54 -4.02
C THR A 294 -12.53 -28.98 -4.06
N SER A 295 -11.66 -29.96 -3.77
CA SER A 295 -12.03 -31.37 -3.69
C SER A 295 -13.05 -31.64 -2.58
N ASP A 296 -12.81 -31.08 -1.40
CA ASP A 296 -13.71 -31.26 -0.25
C ASP A 296 -15.02 -30.50 -0.45
N LEU A 297 -14.98 -29.30 -1.01
CA LEU A 297 -16.17 -28.56 -1.39
C LEU A 297 -17.00 -29.32 -2.42
N LYS A 298 -16.38 -29.97 -3.43
CA LYS A 298 -17.08 -30.82 -4.39
C LYS A 298 -17.83 -32.00 -3.70
N LYS A 299 -17.21 -32.62 -2.69
CA LYS A 299 -17.88 -33.67 -1.89
C LYS A 299 -19.07 -33.11 -1.10
N ALA A 300 -18.92 -31.91 -0.54
CA ALA A 300 -20.01 -31.22 0.18
C ALA A 300 -21.18 -30.90 -0.76
N LEU A 301 -20.92 -30.30 -1.93
CA LEU A 301 -21.93 -29.98 -2.96
C LEU A 301 -22.63 -31.22 -3.56
N SER A 302 -21.98 -32.38 -3.52
CA SER A 302 -22.62 -33.64 -3.95
C SER A 302 -23.64 -34.17 -2.92
N LYS A 303 -23.49 -33.82 -1.65
CA LYS A 303 -24.34 -34.26 -0.54
C LYS A 303 -25.49 -33.31 -0.25
N LYS A 304 -25.24 -31.99 -0.42
CA LYS A 304 -26.23 -30.95 -0.17
C LYS A 304 -26.27 -29.98 -1.35
N LYS A 305 -27.47 -29.60 -1.77
CA LYS A 305 -27.68 -28.56 -2.78
C LYS A 305 -27.86 -27.22 -2.08
N TYR A 306 -27.31 -26.18 -2.69
CA TYR A 306 -27.48 -24.81 -2.26
C TYR A 306 -28.35 -24.05 -3.27
N SER A 307 -29.23 -23.21 -2.77
CA SER A 307 -30.02 -22.30 -3.59
C SER A 307 -29.20 -21.09 -4.03
N LYS A 308 -28.20 -20.69 -3.20
CA LYS A 308 -27.29 -19.59 -3.46
C LYS A 308 -25.85 -19.91 -3.12
N ILE A 309 -24.92 -19.43 -3.94
CA ILE A 309 -23.48 -19.46 -3.68
C ILE A 309 -22.95 -18.04 -3.79
N ILE A 310 -22.27 -17.58 -2.73
CA ILE A 310 -21.65 -16.26 -2.65
C ILE A 310 -20.12 -16.48 -2.59
N VAL A 311 -19.36 -15.83 -3.48
CA VAL A 311 -17.90 -15.77 -3.43
C VAL A 311 -17.49 -14.36 -3.02
N ASP A 312 -16.83 -14.19 -1.89
CA ASP A 312 -16.42 -12.90 -1.37
C ASP A 312 -14.97 -12.58 -1.74
N LEU A 313 -14.77 -11.59 -2.62
CA LEU A 313 -13.49 -11.05 -3.06
C LEU A 313 -13.20 -9.66 -2.47
N ARG A 314 -14.07 -9.11 -1.62
CA ARG A 314 -13.98 -7.73 -1.13
C ARG A 314 -12.68 -7.41 -0.40
N TYR A 315 -12.01 -8.43 0.13
CA TYR A 315 -10.75 -8.29 0.88
C TYR A 315 -9.54 -8.87 0.14
N ASN A 316 -9.65 -9.14 -1.17
CA ASN A 316 -8.63 -9.81 -1.95
C ASN A 316 -7.76 -8.81 -2.73
N GLY A 317 -6.55 -8.54 -2.24
CA GLY A 317 -5.56 -7.67 -2.87
C GLY A 317 -4.79 -8.30 -4.06
N GLY A 318 -5.08 -9.55 -4.44
CA GLY A 318 -4.42 -10.20 -5.58
C GLY A 318 -3.40 -11.28 -5.22
N GLY A 319 -2.46 -11.51 -6.12
CA GLY A 319 -1.43 -12.56 -6.10
C GLY A 319 -1.40 -13.33 -7.43
N ASN A 320 -1.63 -14.64 -7.43
CA ASN A 320 -1.71 -15.48 -8.63
C ASN A 320 -3.17 -15.87 -8.94
N SER A 321 -3.75 -15.31 -9.99
CA SER A 321 -5.15 -15.58 -10.37
C SER A 321 -5.46 -17.04 -10.64
N ALA A 322 -4.49 -17.83 -11.13
CA ALA A 322 -4.69 -19.25 -11.44
C ALA A 322 -5.03 -20.12 -10.21
N VAL A 323 -4.77 -19.63 -8.99
CA VAL A 323 -5.12 -20.35 -7.76
C VAL A 323 -6.64 -20.61 -7.68
N LEU A 324 -7.48 -19.68 -8.18
CA LEU A 324 -8.95 -19.84 -8.15
C LEU A 324 -9.50 -20.74 -9.26
N ASP A 325 -8.75 -21.06 -10.32
CA ASP A 325 -9.24 -21.81 -11.49
C ASP A 325 -9.97 -23.12 -11.15
N PRO A 326 -9.47 -23.98 -10.21
CA PRO A 326 -10.17 -25.21 -9.85
C PRO A 326 -11.55 -24.94 -9.26
N LEU A 327 -11.68 -23.86 -8.46
CA LEU A 327 -12.93 -23.45 -7.84
C LEU A 327 -13.91 -22.90 -8.88
N ILE A 328 -13.47 -22.03 -9.78
CA ILE A 328 -14.30 -21.52 -10.89
C ILE A 328 -14.86 -22.67 -11.73
N LYS A 329 -14.01 -23.65 -12.10
CA LYS A 329 -14.42 -24.85 -12.85
C LYS A 329 -15.45 -25.71 -12.12
N LEU A 330 -15.39 -25.76 -10.79
CA LEU A 330 -16.39 -26.45 -9.97
C LEU A 330 -17.70 -25.67 -9.97
N LEU A 331 -17.66 -24.37 -9.61
CA LEU A 331 -18.84 -23.55 -9.43
C LEU A 331 -19.59 -23.23 -10.73
N LYS A 332 -18.90 -23.25 -11.88
CA LYS A 332 -19.52 -23.15 -13.21
C LYS A 332 -20.62 -24.21 -13.44
N LYS A 333 -20.51 -25.39 -12.79
CA LYS A 333 -21.45 -26.53 -12.94
C LYS A 333 -22.68 -26.41 -12.05
N GLU A 334 -22.64 -25.60 -11.04
CA GLU A 334 -23.75 -25.41 -10.10
C GLU A 334 -24.85 -24.55 -10.74
N LYS A 335 -26.08 -25.04 -10.62
CA LYS A 335 -27.29 -24.39 -11.17
C LYS A 335 -28.10 -23.74 -10.05
N CYS A 336 -27.53 -22.73 -9.46
CA CYS A 336 -28.15 -21.93 -8.40
C CYS A 336 -27.86 -20.44 -8.65
N GLU A 337 -28.42 -19.55 -7.85
CA GLU A 337 -28.05 -18.14 -7.86
C GLU A 337 -26.60 -17.99 -7.40
N LYS A 338 -25.83 -17.15 -8.08
CA LYS A 338 -24.41 -16.99 -7.83
C LYS A 338 -24.05 -15.52 -7.78
N TYR A 339 -23.46 -15.11 -6.65
CA TYR A 339 -23.02 -13.74 -6.39
C TYR A 339 -21.53 -13.71 -6.09
N ALA A 340 -20.80 -12.78 -6.71
CA ALA A 340 -19.42 -12.46 -6.33
C ALA A 340 -19.39 -11.06 -5.73
N LEU A 341 -18.98 -10.97 -4.47
CA LEU A 341 -18.85 -9.70 -3.78
C LEU A 341 -17.50 -9.07 -4.14
N ILE A 342 -17.54 -7.83 -4.60
CA ILE A 342 -16.37 -7.02 -4.95
C ILE A 342 -16.41 -5.68 -4.22
N GLY A 343 -15.25 -5.04 -4.06
CA GLY A 343 -15.16 -3.75 -3.39
C GLY A 343 -13.78 -3.11 -3.53
N GLU A 344 -13.55 -2.05 -2.78
CA GLU A 344 -12.35 -1.22 -2.88
C GLU A 344 -11.03 -1.98 -2.70
N ASN A 345 -11.01 -3.08 -1.93
CA ASN A 345 -9.79 -3.90 -1.79
C ASN A 345 -9.71 -5.05 -2.81
N THR A 346 -10.69 -5.20 -3.72
CA THR A 346 -10.56 -6.14 -4.84
C THR A 346 -9.57 -5.56 -5.84
N PHE A 347 -8.36 -6.16 -5.91
CA PHE A 347 -7.24 -5.57 -6.61
C PHE A 347 -6.40 -6.61 -7.36
N SER A 348 -5.66 -6.19 -8.40
CA SER A 348 -4.69 -7.03 -9.12
C SER A 348 -5.32 -8.34 -9.62
N SER A 349 -4.73 -9.50 -9.32
CA SER A 349 -5.25 -10.82 -9.73
C SER A 349 -6.68 -11.12 -9.29
N ALA A 350 -7.20 -10.45 -8.24
CA ALA A 350 -8.60 -10.58 -7.86
C ALA A 350 -9.55 -9.96 -8.90
N ILE A 351 -9.08 -8.95 -9.66
CA ILE A 351 -9.80 -8.39 -10.82
C ILE A 351 -9.99 -9.46 -11.89
N LEU A 352 -8.94 -10.23 -12.23
CA LEU A 352 -9.00 -11.32 -13.18
C LEU A 352 -10.01 -12.40 -12.69
N ASN A 353 -9.98 -12.71 -11.39
CA ASN A 353 -10.89 -13.67 -10.80
C ASN A 353 -12.35 -13.19 -10.80
N ALA A 354 -12.60 -11.89 -10.52
CA ALA A 354 -13.94 -11.31 -10.61
C ALA A 354 -14.50 -11.41 -12.03
N VAL A 355 -13.70 -11.07 -13.05
CA VAL A 355 -14.07 -11.22 -14.47
C VAL A 355 -14.36 -12.69 -14.80
N SER A 356 -13.48 -13.61 -14.40
CA SER A 356 -13.68 -15.05 -14.69
C SER A 356 -14.92 -15.64 -13.97
N LEU A 357 -15.21 -15.21 -12.73
CA LEU A 357 -16.45 -15.61 -12.04
C LEU A 357 -17.68 -15.11 -12.80
N LYS A 358 -17.66 -13.85 -13.26
CA LYS A 358 -18.77 -13.28 -14.04
C LYS A 358 -18.92 -13.97 -15.39
N ASP A 359 -17.88 -13.97 -16.21
CA ASP A 359 -17.97 -14.36 -17.62
C ASP A 359 -17.97 -15.86 -17.82
N ASP A 360 -17.18 -16.62 -17.04
CA ASP A 360 -17.06 -18.07 -17.20
C ASP A 360 -18.02 -18.87 -16.34
N ALA A 361 -18.42 -18.36 -15.17
CA ALA A 361 -19.23 -19.10 -14.22
C ALA A 361 -20.61 -18.46 -13.93
N ASN A 362 -20.97 -17.38 -14.62
CA ASN A 362 -22.25 -16.68 -14.54
C ASN A 362 -22.57 -16.15 -13.12
N PHE A 363 -21.61 -15.51 -12.48
CA PHE A 363 -21.82 -14.81 -11.23
C PHE A 363 -22.31 -13.38 -11.49
N THR A 364 -23.26 -12.90 -10.67
CA THR A 364 -23.61 -11.49 -10.59
C THR A 364 -22.63 -10.81 -9.65
N LEU A 365 -21.98 -9.72 -10.11
CA LEU A 365 -21.10 -8.91 -9.27
C LEU A 365 -21.94 -7.98 -8.39
N VAL A 366 -21.68 -8.01 -7.09
CA VAL A 366 -22.41 -7.20 -6.08
C VAL A 366 -21.43 -6.47 -5.19
N GLY A 367 -21.71 -5.23 -4.82
CA GLY A 367 -20.92 -4.44 -3.88
C GLY A 367 -20.59 -3.03 -4.35
N THR A 368 -19.32 -2.62 -4.20
CA THR A 368 -18.83 -1.31 -4.60
C THR A 368 -17.79 -1.42 -5.73
N PRO A 369 -17.48 -0.31 -6.43
CA PRO A 369 -16.42 -0.29 -7.43
C PRO A 369 -15.09 -0.78 -6.85
N THR A 370 -14.32 -1.50 -7.67
CA THR A 370 -13.05 -2.12 -7.25
C THR A 370 -11.90 -1.11 -7.17
N GLY A 371 -10.96 -1.34 -6.25
CA GLY A 371 -9.70 -0.58 -6.21
C GLY A 371 -8.76 -0.89 -7.38
N GLY A 372 -8.81 -2.11 -7.93
CA GLY A 372 -8.11 -2.43 -9.17
C GLY A 372 -8.91 -2.03 -10.41
N SER A 373 -8.22 -1.54 -11.45
CA SER A 373 -8.81 -1.28 -12.75
C SER A 373 -8.93 -2.56 -13.58
N ILE A 374 -9.96 -2.64 -14.44
CA ILE A 374 -10.18 -3.82 -15.31
C ILE A 374 -9.04 -4.00 -16.32
N ASN A 375 -8.56 -2.90 -16.88
CA ASN A 375 -7.32 -2.87 -17.64
C ASN A 375 -6.26 -2.20 -16.77
N HIS A 376 -5.17 -2.89 -16.48
CA HIS A 376 -4.19 -2.39 -15.52
C HIS A 376 -2.78 -2.85 -15.85
N TYR A 377 -1.81 -2.08 -15.40
CA TYR A 377 -0.43 -2.51 -15.31
C TYR A 377 -0.26 -3.44 -14.11
N GLY A 378 0.72 -4.36 -14.16
CA GLY A 378 0.97 -5.33 -13.10
C GLY A 378 2.18 -6.21 -13.42
N GLU A 379 2.27 -7.39 -12.75
CA GLU A 379 3.44 -8.27 -12.77
C GLU A 379 4.68 -7.52 -12.24
N LEU A 380 4.66 -7.31 -10.91
CA LEU A 380 5.60 -6.45 -10.20
C LEU A 380 7.05 -6.92 -10.33
N LYS A 381 7.93 -5.96 -10.53
CA LYS A 381 9.37 -6.04 -10.35
C LYS A 381 9.80 -4.87 -9.48
N SER A 382 11.03 -4.89 -8.99
CA SER A 382 11.59 -3.82 -8.20
C SER A 382 13.04 -3.54 -8.54
N PHE A 383 13.51 -2.38 -8.11
CA PHE A 383 14.91 -2.04 -7.97
C PHE A 383 15.12 -1.23 -6.68
N THR A 384 16.33 -1.32 -6.14
CA THR A 384 16.69 -0.63 -4.90
C THR A 384 17.37 0.69 -5.22
N LEU A 385 16.99 1.75 -4.52
CA LEU A 385 17.64 3.06 -4.59
C LEU A 385 19.03 3.00 -3.93
N PRO A 386 20.06 3.61 -4.53
CA PRO A 386 21.45 3.38 -4.11
C PRO A 386 21.83 3.99 -2.76
N ASP A 387 21.25 5.14 -2.37
CA ASP A 387 21.61 5.86 -1.14
C ASP A 387 20.67 5.53 0.01
N THR A 388 19.35 5.59 -0.22
CA THR A 388 18.34 5.35 0.80
C THR A 388 18.11 3.86 1.05
N GLY A 389 18.39 3.01 0.06
CA GLY A 389 18.04 1.59 0.11
C GLY A 389 16.54 1.32 -0.04
N TRP A 390 15.76 2.31 -0.43
CA TRP A 390 14.32 2.15 -0.64
C TRP A 390 14.05 1.31 -1.90
N GLU A 391 12.98 0.54 -1.86
CA GLU A 391 12.55 -0.29 -2.99
C GLU A 391 11.50 0.44 -3.82
N VAL A 392 11.76 0.56 -5.12
CA VAL A 392 10.78 1.05 -6.09
C VAL A 392 10.17 -0.15 -6.81
N TYR A 393 8.86 -0.34 -6.64
CA TYR A 393 8.10 -1.34 -7.38
C TYR A 393 7.51 -0.75 -8.64
N TYR A 394 7.53 -1.50 -9.71
CA TYR A 394 6.98 -1.10 -11.00
C TYR A 394 6.36 -2.27 -11.74
N SER A 395 5.44 -1.97 -12.66
CA SER A 395 4.76 -2.95 -13.47
C SER A 395 5.53 -3.31 -14.75
N SER A 396 5.74 -4.60 -14.98
CA SER A 396 6.42 -5.11 -16.18
C SER A 396 5.47 -5.55 -17.31
N LYS A 397 4.14 -5.58 -17.05
CA LYS A 397 3.13 -6.06 -17.98
C LYS A 397 1.86 -5.22 -17.92
N PHE A 398 1.11 -5.19 -19.04
CA PHE A 398 -0.22 -4.63 -19.11
C PHE A 398 -1.24 -5.76 -19.33
N PHE A 399 -2.27 -5.81 -18.48
CA PHE A 399 -3.38 -6.73 -18.55
C PHE A 399 -4.57 -6.02 -19.18
N LYS A 400 -5.01 -6.48 -20.34
CA LYS A 400 -6.17 -5.94 -21.04
C LYS A 400 -7.31 -6.94 -21.00
N LEU A 401 -8.27 -6.74 -20.12
CA LEU A 401 -9.40 -7.63 -19.90
C LEU A 401 -10.69 -7.11 -20.59
N SER A 402 -10.76 -5.82 -20.89
CA SER A 402 -11.90 -5.19 -21.55
C SER A 402 -11.49 -4.28 -22.70
N ASN A 403 -12.31 -4.28 -23.75
CA ASN A 403 -12.27 -3.28 -24.82
C ASN A 403 -13.44 -2.29 -24.74
N LYS A 404 -14.33 -2.44 -23.74
CA LYS A 404 -15.58 -1.69 -23.61
C LYS A 404 -15.45 -0.49 -22.67
N TYR A 405 -14.67 -0.64 -21.60
CA TYR A 405 -14.45 0.40 -20.61
C TYR A 405 -13.11 0.16 -19.91
N ASP A 406 -12.66 1.16 -19.17
CA ASP A 406 -11.45 1.17 -18.37
C ASP A 406 -11.77 1.59 -16.93
N GLY A 407 -10.75 1.60 -16.04
CA GLY A 407 -10.92 1.93 -14.62
C GLY A 407 -11.51 0.79 -13.79
N SER A 408 -12.08 1.14 -12.63
CA SER A 408 -12.65 0.19 -11.67
C SER A 408 -13.74 -0.68 -12.29
N ILE A 409 -13.82 -1.96 -11.89
CA ILE A 409 -15.01 -2.77 -12.21
C ILE A 409 -16.19 -2.21 -11.43
N ILE A 410 -17.21 -1.78 -12.15
CA ILE A 410 -18.49 -1.42 -11.57
C ILE A 410 -19.32 -2.69 -11.41
N PRO A 411 -19.79 -3.03 -10.20
CA PRO A 411 -20.60 -4.23 -9.99
C PRO A 411 -21.94 -4.15 -10.74
N ASP A 412 -22.53 -5.29 -11.04
CA ASP A 412 -23.87 -5.36 -11.65
C ASP A 412 -24.95 -4.80 -10.71
N VAL A 413 -24.71 -4.95 -9.41
CA VAL A 413 -25.55 -4.41 -8.35
C VAL A 413 -24.69 -3.61 -7.40
N ILE A 414 -24.84 -2.30 -7.43
CA ILE A 414 -24.14 -1.39 -6.53
C ILE A 414 -24.86 -1.39 -5.18
N ILE A 415 -24.10 -1.66 -4.11
CA ILE A 415 -24.54 -1.53 -2.71
C ILE A 415 -23.76 -0.39 -2.10
N GLU A 416 -24.39 0.76 -1.97
CA GLU A 416 -23.74 1.92 -1.34
C GLU A 416 -23.44 1.64 0.13
N LYS A 417 -22.26 1.99 0.57
CA LYS A 417 -21.88 1.91 1.98
C LYS A 417 -22.45 3.10 2.73
N ASP A 418 -23.22 2.84 3.76
CA ASP A 418 -23.65 3.84 4.72
C ASP A 418 -22.93 3.68 6.07
N ALA A 419 -22.71 4.78 6.76
CA ALA A 419 -21.93 4.80 7.98
C ALA A 419 -22.63 4.05 9.14
N GLU A 420 -23.97 4.08 9.22
CA GLU A 420 -24.73 3.42 10.28
C GLU A 420 -24.57 1.90 10.21
N SER A 421 -24.83 1.31 9.04
CA SER A 421 -24.62 -0.12 8.80
C SER A 421 -23.16 -0.50 8.98
N TYR A 422 -22.24 0.31 8.44
CA TYR A 422 -20.80 0.05 8.53
C TYR A 422 -20.31 -0.04 9.99
N PHE A 423 -20.68 0.93 10.83
CA PHE A 423 -20.29 0.92 12.25
C PHE A 423 -21.05 -0.08 13.11
N SER A 424 -22.23 -0.52 12.69
CA SER A 424 -23.02 -1.55 13.36
C SER A 424 -22.66 -2.97 12.95
N GLY A 425 -21.78 -3.14 11.96
CA GLY A 425 -21.37 -4.45 11.45
C GLY A 425 -22.45 -5.14 10.61
N ILE A 426 -23.41 -4.39 10.09
CA ILE A 426 -24.40 -4.87 9.13
C ILE A 426 -23.70 -4.98 7.76
N ASP A 427 -23.79 -6.14 7.16
CA ASP A 427 -23.17 -6.45 5.86
C ASP A 427 -24.24 -6.34 4.76
N ASN A 428 -24.42 -5.14 4.23
CA ASN A 428 -25.48 -4.83 3.27
C ASN A 428 -25.37 -5.66 1.98
N GLU A 429 -24.17 -6.02 1.55
CA GLU A 429 -23.95 -6.87 0.38
C GLU A 429 -24.40 -8.32 0.65
N ILE A 430 -24.09 -8.86 1.82
CA ILE A 430 -24.57 -10.19 2.21
C ILE A 430 -26.09 -10.16 2.41
N GLU A 431 -26.63 -9.14 3.09
CA GLU A 431 -28.08 -8.98 3.28
C GLU A 431 -28.83 -8.90 1.93
N TYR A 432 -28.26 -8.17 0.95
CA TYR A 432 -28.82 -8.15 -0.40
C TYR A 432 -28.87 -9.57 -1.00
N CYS A 433 -27.78 -10.31 -0.95
CA CYS A 433 -27.70 -11.67 -1.48
C CYS A 433 -28.66 -12.65 -0.79
N LEU A 434 -28.89 -12.47 0.54
CA LEU A 434 -29.81 -13.31 1.31
C LEU A 434 -31.26 -13.05 0.95
N ASN A 435 -31.65 -11.82 0.67
CA ASN A 435 -33.05 -11.39 0.53
C ASN A 435 -33.50 -11.26 -0.93
N ASN A 436 -32.58 -11.16 -1.89
CA ASN A 436 -32.91 -11.11 -3.30
C ASN A 436 -33.40 -12.51 -3.76
N LYS A 437 -34.46 -12.53 -4.60
CA LYS A 437 -35.04 -13.76 -5.16
C LYS A 437 -34.85 -13.77 -6.66
#